data_d7c002e85bb4b9976d0470e69e8a545e
#
_entry.id   d7c002e85bb4b9976d0470e69e8a545e
#
_cell.length_a   1.000
_cell.length_b   1.000
_cell.length_c   1.000
_cell.angle_alpha   90.00
_cell.angle_beta   90.00
_cell.angle_gamma   90.00
#
_symmetry.space_group_name_H-M   'P 1'
#
loop_
_entity.id
_entity.type
_entity.pdbx_description
1 polymer ?
#
loop_
_entity_poly.entity_id
_entity_poly.type
_entity_poly.pdbx_seq_one_letter_code
_entity_poly.pdbx_strand_id
1 'polypeptide(L)'
;MASRRGFLACAICSAVGLVAAGVDAPAQAQAGGVVRKMLSTIDYPGDGKVSILMTLEAPEGTVIARHTHPGIESSVVTEGELELEVQGQPAKRFVAGEGFQVPPGTPHGGKVLKNARLAITYVVEKDKPLASPA
;
A
#
# COMPACT_ATOMS: atom_id res chain seq x y z
N MET A 1 -1.70 -53.37 -44.97
CA MET A 1 -1.88 -52.40 -46.08
C MET A 1 -2.17 -51.06 -45.41
N ALA A 2 -1.20 -50.25 -45.35
CA ALA A 2 -1.05 -49.02 -46.10
C ALA A 2 -2.19 -48.05 -45.78
N SER A 3 -2.01 -46.85 -45.42
CA SER A 3 -1.05 -45.81 -45.75
C SER A 3 -1.50 -44.52 -45.04
N ARG A 4 -0.58 -43.87 -44.29
CA ARG A 4 0.04 -42.63 -44.71
C ARG A 4 -0.73 -41.32 -44.55
N ARG A 5 0.02 -40.48 -43.89
CA ARG A 5 0.27 -39.04 -44.15
C ARG A 5 -0.69 -38.10 -43.42
N GLY A 6 -0.24 -37.30 -42.56
CA GLY A 6 0.91 -36.42 -42.58
C GLY A 6 0.53 -35.08 -43.19
N PHE A 7 0.75 -34.03 -42.45
CA PHE A 7 1.08 -32.67 -42.87
C PHE A 7 0.79 -31.78 -41.69
N LEU A 8 1.76 -31.27 -40.98
CA LEU A 8 2.46 -30.02 -41.28
C LEU A 8 1.58 -28.92 -41.88
N ALA A 9 1.31 -27.96 -41.04
CA ALA A 9 1.23 -26.57 -41.46
C ALA A 9 1.51 -25.69 -40.27
N CYS A 10 2.61 -25.21 -40.26
CA CYS A 10 3.20 -23.91 -40.01
C CYS A 10 2.24 -22.76 -40.28
N ALA A 11 1.97 -21.95 -39.30
CA ALA A 11 1.65 -20.56 -39.53
C ALA A 11 2.06 -19.71 -38.32
N ILE A 12 3.18 -19.13 -38.49
CA ILE A 12 3.68 -17.95 -37.78
C ILE A 12 2.75 -16.81 -38.10
N CYS A 13 2.21 -16.16 -37.09
CA CYS A 13 1.83 -14.77 -37.20
C CYS A 13 2.10 -14.09 -35.90
N SER A 14 3.25 -13.46 -35.87
CA SER A 14 3.61 -12.42 -34.95
C SER A 14 2.66 -11.26 -35.08
N ALA A 15 1.95 -10.93 -34.02
CA ALA A 15 1.38 -9.60 -33.83
C ALA A 15 1.90 -9.09 -32.51
N VAL A 16 3.00 -8.37 -32.58
CA VAL A 16 3.49 -7.52 -31.51
C VAL A 16 2.54 -6.33 -31.41
N GLY A 17 1.54 -6.47 -30.61
CA GLY A 17 0.73 -5.35 -30.15
C GLY A 17 1.32 -4.84 -28.84
N LEU A 18 2.14 -3.82 -28.93
CA LEU A 18 2.61 -3.06 -27.77
C LEU A 18 1.42 -2.25 -27.26
N VAL A 19 0.62 -2.83 -26.41
CA VAL A 19 -0.34 -2.06 -25.61
C VAL A 19 0.42 -1.58 -24.40
N ALA A 20 0.74 -0.29 -24.38
CA ALA A 20 1.12 0.38 -23.17
C ALA A 20 -0.10 0.36 -22.24
N ALA A 21 -0.28 -0.73 -21.53
CA ALA A 21 -1.23 -0.80 -20.43
C ALA A 21 -0.69 0.09 -19.33
N GLY A 22 -1.40 1.19 -19.07
CA GLY A 22 -1.25 1.90 -17.82
C GLY A 22 -1.36 0.86 -16.70
N VAL A 23 -0.32 0.70 -15.93
CA VAL A 23 -0.32 -0.13 -14.74
C VAL A 23 -1.17 0.58 -13.69
N ASP A 24 -2.49 0.36 -13.74
CA ASP A 24 -3.31 0.47 -12.56
C ASP A 24 -2.78 -0.59 -11.59
N ALA A 25 -1.96 -0.16 -10.66
CA ALA A 25 -1.52 -1.05 -9.60
C ALA A 25 -2.77 -1.51 -8.85
N PRO A 26 -3.06 -2.81 -8.79
CA PRO A 26 -4.27 -3.29 -8.16
C PRO A 26 -4.25 -2.87 -6.68
N ALA A 27 -5.38 -2.37 -6.20
CA ALA A 27 -5.58 -2.16 -4.77
C ALA A 27 -5.29 -3.50 -4.05
N GLN A 28 -4.21 -3.55 -3.28
CA GLN A 28 -3.85 -4.76 -2.55
C GLN A 28 -4.80 -4.92 -1.36
N ALA A 29 -5.74 -5.87 -1.49
CA ALA A 29 -6.47 -6.37 -0.36
C ALA A 29 -5.53 -7.20 0.50
N GLN A 30 -5.20 -6.73 1.70
CA GLN A 30 -4.48 -7.52 2.69
C GLN A 30 -5.46 -8.38 3.50
N ALA A 31 -4.95 -9.48 4.10
CA ALA A 31 -5.74 -10.33 4.99
C ALA A 31 -6.43 -9.48 6.07
N GLY A 32 -7.76 -9.66 6.24
CA GLY A 32 -8.57 -8.90 7.18
C GLY A 32 -9.40 -7.75 6.58
N GLY A 33 -9.49 -7.64 5.23
CA GLY A 33 -10.34 -6.64 4.58
C GLY A 33 -9.76 -5.23 4.49
N VAL A 34 -8.47 -5.06 4.80
CA VAL A 34 -7.77 -3.77 4.62
C VAL A 34 -7.51 -3.53 3.14
N VAL A 35 -7.97 -2.40 2.65
CA VAL A 35 -7.75 -1.96 1.27
C VAL A 35 -6.80 -0.76 1.27
N ARG A 36 -5.71 -0.86 0.53
CA ARG A 36 -4.78 0.24 0.29
C ARG A 36 -4.79 0.60 -1.18
N LYS A 37 -4.92 1.89 -1.46
CA LYS A 37 -4.88 2.42 -2.82
C LYS A 37 -3.80 3.49 -2.92
N MET A 38 -2.78 3.25 -3.72
CA MET A 38 -1.80 4.26 -4.08
C MET A 38 -2.43 5.24 -5.05
N LEU A 39 -2.39 6.53 -4.75
CA LEU A 39 -2.96 7.59 -5.57
C LEU A 39 -1.90 8.30 -6.40
N SER A 40 -0.72 8.53 -5.83
CA SER A 40 0.36 9.27 -6.48
C SER A 40 1.71 8.94 -5.83
N THR A 41 2.75 9.03 -6.62
CA THR A 41 4.14 8.88 -6.17
C THR A 41 4.99 9.92 -6.87
N ILE A 42 5.80 10.66 -6.09
CA ILE A 42 6.69 11.70 -6.60
C ILE A 42 8.08 11.51 -5.97
N ASP A 43 9.10 11.42 -6.80
CA ASP A 43 10.49 11.40 -6.34
C ASP A 43 10.86 12.75 -5.71
N TYR A 44 11.46 12.70 -4.52
CA TYR A 44 12.01 13.89 -3.89
C TYR A 44 13.38 14.20 -4.48
N PRO A 45 13.57 15.39 -5.10
CA PRO A 45 14.81 15.69 -5.81
C PRO A 45 16.03 15.67 -4.87
N GLY A 46 17.06 14.93 -5.23
CA GLY A 46 18.38 14.96 -4.60
C GLY A 46 18.59 14.15 -3.34
N ASP A 47 17.53 13.59 -2.73
CA ASP A 47 17.60 12.94 -1.41
C ASP A 47 17.43 11.41 -1.41
N GLY A 48 17.25 10.79 -2.57
CA GLY A 48 16.94 9.35 -2.64
C GLY A 48 15.66 8.96 -1.90
N LYS A 49 14.73 9.89 -1.77
CA LYS A 49 13.42 9.70 -1.12
C LYS A 49 12.29 9.79 -2.14
N VAL A 50 11.15 9.27 -1.74
CA VAL A 50 9.91 9.31 -2.49
C VAL A 50 8.77 9.75 -1.59
N SER A 51 7.90 10.59 -2.12
CA SER A 51 6.62 10.92 -1.48
C SER A 51 5.52 10.08 -2.09
N ILE A 52 4.77 9.38 -1.25
CA ILE A 52 3.70 8.47 -1.64
C ILE A 52 2.40 8.95 -1.02
N LEU A 53 1.41 9.23 -1.84
CA LEU A 53 0.05 9.54 -1.40
C LEU A 53 -0.84 8.32 -1.59
N MET A 54 -1.54 7.90 -0.54
CA MET A 54 -2.44 6.75 -0.59
C MET A 54 -3.67 6.91 0.31
N THR A 55 -4.66 6.08 0.07
CA THR A 55 -5.78 5.86 0.99
C THR A 55 -5.71 4.48 1.59
N LEU A 56 -6.22 4.36 2.80
CA LEU A 56 -6.41 3.10 3.51
C LEU A 56 -7.85 3.02 3.99
N GLU A 57 -8.48 1.88 3.75
CA GLU A 57 -9.79 1.52 4.32
C GLU A 57 -9.63 0.26 5.15
N ALA A 58 -10.17 0.27 6.35
CA ALA A 58 -10.08 -0.88 7.26
C ALA A 58 -11.37 -1.05 8.05
N PRO A 59 -11.91 -2.28 8.10
CA PRO A 59 -13.10 -2.59 8.88
C PRO A 59 -12.85 -2.47 10.38
N GLU A 60 -13.93 -2.21 11.13
CA GLU A 60 -13.94 -2.32 12.59
C GLU A 60 -13.37 -3.66 13.05
N GLY A 61 -12.57 -3.62 14.12
CA GLY A 61 -11.91 -4.80 14.69
C GLY A 61 -10.58 -5.17 14.01
N THR A 62 -10.21 -4.52 12.91
CA THR A 62 -8.91 -4.76 12.27
C THR A 62 -7.78 -4.41 13.22
N VAL A 63 -6.84 -5.33 13.39
CA VAL A 63 -5.58 -5.08 14.10
C VAL A 63 -4.52 -4.69 13.08
N ILE A 64 -3.94 -3.52 13.28
CA ILE A 64 -2.79 -3.06 12.50
C ILE A 64 -1.54 -3.58 13.21
N ALA A 65 -0.92 -4.60 12.63
CA ALA A 65 0.27 -5.22 13.19
C ALA A 65 1.40 -4.18 13.36
N ARG A 66 2.18 -4.36 14.41
CA ARG A 66 3.31 -3.48 14.72
C ARG A 66 4.34 -3.51 13.59
N HIS A 67 4.74 -2.34 13.11
CA HIS A 67 5.64 -2.17 11.97
C HIS A 67 6.38 -0.84 12.03
N THR A 68 7.35 -0.67 11.12
CA THR A 68 8.10 0.58 10.91
C THR A 68 8.03 0.99 9.45
N HIS A 69 8.28 2.27 9.18
CA HIS A 69 8.52 2.80 7.83
C HIS A 69 9.92 3.41 7.72
N PRO A 70 10.57 3.34 6.54
CA PRO A 70 11.87 3.97 6.31
C PRO A 70 11.76 5.49 6.04
N GLY A 71 10.94 6.18 6.81
CA GLY A 71 10.65 7.59 6.68
C GLY A 71 9.43 8.01 7.49
N ILE A 72 8.90 9.18 7.18
CA ILE A 72 7.78 9.78 7.91
C ILE A 72 6.45 9.28 7.34
N GLU A 73 5.54 8.89 8.22
CA GLU A 73 4.13 8.75 7.92
C GLU A 73 3.36 9.97 8.41
N SER A 74 2.48 10.51 7.56
CA SER A 74 1.52 11.57 7.91
C SER A 74 0.12 11.10 7.52
N SER A 75 -0.74 10.93 8.50
CA SER A 75 -2.07 10.35 8.33
C SER A 75 -3.17 11.24 8.87
N VAL A 76 -4.27 11.31 8.15
CA VAL A 76 -5.53 11.95 8.58
C VAL A 76 -6.63 10.90 8.53
N VAL A 77 -7.37 10.78 9.63
CA VAL A 77 -8.60 9.98 9.65
C VAL A 77 -9.70 10.78 8.96
N THR A 78 -10.23 10.26 7.86
CA THR A 78 -11.32 10.91 7.11
C THR A 78 -12.69 10.37 7.48
N GLU A 79 -12.73 9.10 7.92
CA GLU A 79 -13.95 8.45 8.41
C GLU A 79 -13.59 7.45 9.51
N GLY A 80 -14.51 7.24 10.44
CA GLY A 80 -14.41 6.22 11.48
C GLY A 80 -13.46 6.60 12.62
N GLU A 81 -12.82 5.58 13.17
CA GLU A 81 -12.09 5.73 14.42
C GLU A 81 -11.05 4.64 14.59
N LEU A 82 -9.86 5.01 15.03
CA LEU A 82 -8.79 4.08 15.35
C LEU A 82 -8.06 4.46 16.64
N GLU A 83 -7.46 3.45 17.27
CA GLU A 83 -6.48 3.60 18.33
C GLU A 83 -5.10 3.34 17.75
N LEU A 84 -4.17 4.25 17.99
CA LEU A 84 -2.79 4.17 17.54
C LEU A 84 -1.87 3.98 18.75
N GLU A 85 -0.98 3.00 18.63
CA GLU A 85 0.10 2.76 19.58
C GLU A 85 1.43 3.10 18.89
N VAL A 86 2.13 4.07 19.43
CA VAL A 86 3.49 4.47 18.99
C VAL A 86 4.47 4.16 20.09
N GLN A 87 5.59 3.53 19.76
CA GLN A 87 6.62 3.19 20.74
C GLN A 87 7.03 4.42 21.58
N GLY A 88 7.02 4.26 22.90
CA GLY A 88 7.39 5.31 23.84
C GLY A 88 6.29 6.33 24.14
N GLN A 89 5.08 6.14 23.59
CA GLN A 89 3.92 7.00 23.82
C GLN A 89 2.72 6.17 24.33
N PRO A 90 1.82 6.76 25.12
CA PRO A 90 0.57 6.09 25.45
C PRO A 90 -0.29 5.93 24.21
N ALA A 91 -1.07 4.85 24.14
CA ALA A 91 -2.05 4.65 23.09
C ALA A 91 -3.01 5.84 22.98
N LYS A 92 -3.28 6.27 21.77
CA LYS A 92 -4.15 7.41 21.50
C LYS A 92 -5.21 7.09 20.48
N ARG A 93 -6.43 7.53 20.75
CA ARG A 93 -7.58 7.42 19.87
C ARG A 93 -7.64 8.61 18.92
N PHE A 94 -7.97 8.33 17.66
CA PHE A 94 -8.16 9.33 16.60
C PHE A 94 -9.51 9.12 15.95
N VAL A 95 -10.24 10.20 15.76
CA VAL A 95 -11.54 10.24 15.09
C VAL A 95 -11.46 11.02 13.79
N ALA A 96 -12.51 10.97 12.97
CA ALA A 96 -12.57 11.71 11.70
C ALA A 96 -12.24 13.20 11.89
N GLY A 97 -11.36 13.72 11.04
CA GLY A 97 -10.82 15.08 11.10
C GLY A 97 -9.53 15.23 11.91
N GLU A 98 -9.13 14.21 12.66
CA GLU A 98 -7.87 14.21 13.40
C GLU A 98 -6.76 13.51 12.61
N GLY A 99 -5.52 13.86 12.91
CA GLY A 99 -4.35 13.29 12.24
C GLY A 99 -3.19 13.04 13.19
N PHE A 100 -2.22 12.29 12.68
CA PHE A 100 -1.00 11.95 13.40
C PHE A 100 0.19 11.86 12.45
N GLN A 101 1.38 11.95 13.01
CA GLN A 101 2.62 11.68 12.30
C GLN A 101 3.46 10.69 13.10
N VAL A 102 4.15 9.82 12.37
CA VAL A 102 5.07 8.83 12.92
C VAL A 102 6.48 9.10 12.38
N PRO A 103 7.48 9.30 13.27
CA PRO A 103 8.86 9.52 12.85
C PRO A 103 9.47 8.30 12.17
N PRO A 104 10.55 8.49 11.37
CA PRO A 104 11.23 7.39 10.70
C PRO A 104 11.65 6.27 11.66
N GLY A 105 11.44 5.02 11.24
CA GLY A 105 11.89 3.84 11.96
C GLY A 105 11.21 3.61 13.32
N THR A 106 10.15 4.34 13.64
CA THR A 106 9.45 4.22 14.92
C THR A 106 8.40 3.11 14.85
N PRO A 107 8.51 2.06 15.68
CA PRO A 107 7.50 1.01 15.74
C PRO A 107 6.14 1.54 16.17
N HIS A 108 5.12 1.20 15.41
CA HIS A 108 3.75 1.57 15.68
C HIS A 108 2.76 0.55 15.12
N GLY A 109 1.55 0.59 15.62
CA GLY A 109 0.45 -0.28 15.21
C GLY A 109 -0.84 0.22 15.85
N GLY A 110 -1.86 -0.62 15.91
CA GLY A 110 -3.10 -0.20 16.54
C GLY A 110 -4.29 -1.06 16.22
N LYS A 111 -5.46 -0.51 16.45
CA LYS A 111 -6.74 -1.17 16.26
C LYS A 111 -7.77 -0.23 15.66
N VAL A 112 -8.51 -0.70 14.70
CA VAL A 112 -9.66 0.02 14.14
C VAL A 112 -10.87 -0.18 15.04
N LEU A 113 -11.38 0.92 15.59
CA LEU A 113 -12.51 0.90 16.53
C LEU A 113 -13.87 1.05 15.83
N LYS A 114 -13.91 1.74 14.69
CA LYS A 114 -15.04 1.85 13.76
C LYS A 114 -14.50 1.82 12.35
N ASN A 115 -15.27 1.29 11.39
CA ASN A 115 -14.85 1.28 9.97
C ASN A 115 -14.13 2.58 9.62
N ALA A 116 -12.84 2.51 9.38
CA ALA A 116 -11.99 3.67 9.22
C ALA A 116 -11.51 3.86 7.79
N ARG A 117 -11.41 5.12 7.41
CA ARG A 117 -10.76 5.54 6.18
C ARG A 117 -9.72 6.60 6.50
N LEU A 118 -8.53 6.46 5.94
CA LEU A 118 -7.41 7.36 6.14
C LEU A 118 -6.89 7.88 4.80
N ALA A 119 -6.44 9.13 4.79
CA ALA A 119 -5.56 9.67 3.77
C ALA A 119 -4.14 9.72 4.37
N ILE A 120 -3.17 9.13 3.68
CA ILE A 120 -1.82 8.94 4.18
C ILE A 120 -0.81 9.47 3.17
N THR A 121 0.17 10.21 3.67
CA THR A 121 1.38 10.55 2.92
C THR A 121 2.59 9.96 3.61
N TYR A 122 3.39 9.22 2.86
CA TYR A 122 4.72 8.77 3.28
C TYR A 122 5.80 9.59 2.59
N VAL A 123 6.82 9.98 3.33
CA VAL A 123 8.09 10.48 2.77
C VAL A 123 9.16 9.52 3.26
N VAL A 124 9.56 8.61 2.38
CA VAL A 124 10.37 7.43 2.73
C VAL A 124 11.57 7.28 1.79
N GLU A 125 12.55 6.51 2.24
CA GLU A 125 13.68 6.13 1.39
C GLU A 125 13.19 5.31 0.19
N LYS A 126 13.64 5.71 -0.99
CA LYS A 126 13.40 4.99 -2.24
C LYS A 126 14.12 3.64 -2.17
N ASP A 127 13.56 2.64 -2.84
CA ASP A 127 14.13 1.28 -2.94
C ASP A 127 14.18 0.47 -1.63
N LYS A 128 13.51 0.95 -0.56
CA LYS A 128 13.28 0.17 0.65
C LYS A 128 11.81 -0.27 0.75
N PRO A 129 11.53 -1.39 1.42
CA PRO A 129 10.15 -1.78 1.72
C PRO A 129 9.43 -0.66 2.47
N LEU A 130 8.21 -0.32 2.05
CA LEU A 130 7.42 0.73 2.69
C LEU A 130 7.14 0.41 4.17
N ALA A 131 6.92 -0.85 4.49
CA ALA A 131 6.71 -1.31 5.86
C ALA A 131 7.54 -2.55 6.15
N SER A 132 8.07 -2.63 7.36
CA SER A 132 8.79 -3.78 7.89
C SER A 132 8.21 -4.18 9.24
N PRO A 133 8.06 -5.49 9.55
CA PRO A 133 7.62 -5.94 10.87
C PRO A 133 8.51 -5.41 11.99
N ALA A 134 7.91 -5.16 13.13
CA ALA A 134 8.61 -4.64 14.31
C ALA A 134 8.21 -5.35 15.60
#